data_bd51df3d4a0bcf0b4e825b499ddb9212
#
_entry.id   bd51df3d4a0bcf0b4e825b499ddb9212
#
_cell.length_a   1.000
_cell.length_b   1.000
_cell.length_c   1.000
_cell.angle_alpha   90.00
_cell.angle_beta   90.00
_cell.angle_gamma   90.00
#
_symmetry.space_group_name_H-M   'P 1'
#
loop_
_entity.id
_entity.type
_entity.pdbx_description
1 polymer ?
#
loop_
_entity_poly.entity_id
_entity_poly.type
_entity_poly.pdbx_seq_one_letter_code
_entity_poly.pdbx_strand_id
1 'polypeptide(L)'
;MTDFVQRHPQGIVLAMDPMSLYFQATLTRVWAPVGQTPVVRITPTRDHIHFYGALDVRHGRDIALPTDEETTAMTVNFLMVLLMLFPTQAILLLLDRAPWHFGPELDQLLTENDRLELVYFPPACPELNPQEHVWEQAREAIGHNHDFRQFAPLIDAFETYLNETPFDIGFMEQYVPSILCEV
;
A
#
# COMPACT_ATOMS: atom_id res chain seq x y z
N MET A 1 15.29 -11.79 1.22
CA MET A 1 15.40 -10.66 0.29
C MET A 1 16.72 -10.68 -0.48
N THR A 2 17.89 -10.62 0.14
CA THR A 2 19.21 -10.65 -0.55
C THR A 2 19.38 -11.84 -1.50
N ASP A 3 18.98 -13.05 -1.08
CA ASP A 3 19.00 -14.25 -1.92
C ASP A 3 18.10 -14.14 -3.16
N PHE A 4 16.91 -13.57 -3.01
CA PHE A 4 16.02 -13.31 -4.14
C PHE A 4 16.64 -12.37 -5.17
N VAL A 5 17.20 -11.25 -4.72
CA VAL A 5 17.83 -10.25 -5.62
C VAL A 5 19.03 -10.84 -6.37
N GLN A 6 19.81 -11.72 -5.71
CA GLN A 6 20.92 -12.43 -6.38
C GLN A 6 20.43 -13.42 -7.43
N ARG A 7 19.35 -14.15 -7.16
CA ARG A 7 18.73 -15.09 -8.13
C ARG A 7 18.00 -14.36 -9.26
N HIS A 8 17.41 -13.20 -8.97
CA HIS A 8 16.56 -12.44 -9.88
C HIS A 8 17.00 -10.96 -9.93
N PRO A 9 18.10 -10.60 -10.60
CA PRO A 9 18.59 -9.20 -10.66
C PRO A 9 17.57 -8.21 -11.24
N GLN A 10 16.68 -8.68 -12.13
CA GLN A 10 15.58 -7.92 -12.72
C GLN A 10 14.23 -8.17 -12.00
N GLY A 11 14.26 -8.84 -10.86
CA GLY A 11 13.06 -9.10 -10.07
C GLY A 11 12.53 -7.84 -9.40
N ILE A 12 11.23 -7.82 -9.17
CA ILE A 12 10.53 -6.72 -8.50
C ILE A 12 10.38 -7.06 -7.02
N VAL A 13 10.64 -6.11 -6.16
CA VAL A 13 10.40 -6.24 -4.71
C VAL A 13 9.30 -5.25 -4.33
N LEU A 14 8.20 -5.77 -3.84
CA LEU A 14 7.03 -5.00 -3.44
C LEU A 14 6.79 -5.16 -1.93
N ALA A 15 6.41 -4.08 -1.27
CA ALA A 15 5.86 -4.12 0.09
C ALA A 15 4.35 -3.91 0.01
N MET A 16 3.57 -4.85 0.54
CA MET A 16 2.12 -4.84 0.42
C MET A 16 1.46 -4.67 1.79
N ASP A 17 0.34 -3.93 1.78
CA ASP A 17 -0.52 -3.76 2.93
C ASP A 17 -1.93 -3.36 2.49
N PRO A 18 -3.00 -3.80 3.16
CA PRO A 18 -4.32 -3.21 3.02
C PRO A 18 -4.53 -2.05 4.00
N MET A 19 -5.36 -1.09 3.63
CA MET A 19 -5.80 -0.01 4.51
C MET A 19 -7.27 0.32 4.32
N SER A 20 -7.90 0.92 5.32
CA SER A 20 -9.27 1.43 5.23
C SER A 20 -9.28 2.95 5.07
N LEU A 21 -9.95 3.43 4.02
CA LEU A 21 -10.28 4.84 3.80
C LEU A 21 -11.71 5.10 4.27
N TYR A 22 -11.85 5.98 5.26
CA TYR A 22 -13.15 6.39 5.77
C TYR A 22 -13.62 7.68 5.09
N PHE A 23 -14.90 7.77 4.74
CA PHE A 23 -15.47 9.00 4.19
C PHE A 23 -15.49 10.14 5.22
N GLN A 24 -15.63 9.84 6.50
CA GLN A 24 -15.51 10.85 7.53
C GLN A 24 -14.06 11.35 7.61
N ALA A 25 -13.85 12.64 7.29
CA ALA A 25 -12.52 13.25 7.35
C ALA A 25 -11.91 13.15 8.76
N THR A 26 -10.65 12.71 8.81
CA THR A 26 -9.86 12.79 10.04
C THR A 26 -9.33 14.20 10.21
N LEU A 27 -9.53 14.80 11.40
CA LEU A 27 -9.06 16.15 11.69
C LEU A 27 -7.60 16.12 12.14
N THR A 28 -6.77 16.90 11.46
CA THR A 28 -5.38 17.11 11.83
C THR A 28 -5.09 18.59 12.01
N ARG A 29 -3.96 18.89 12.66
CA ARG A 29 -3.52 20.27 12.85
C ARG A 29 -3.03 20.86 11.54
N VAL A 30 -3.46 22.08 11.24
CA VAL A 30 -3.00 22.86 10.10
C VAL A 30 -2.49 24.23 10.55
N TRP A 31 -1.59 24.81 9.79
CA TRP A 31 -1.16 26.17 10.00
C TRP A 31 -2.27 27.13 9.56
N ALA A 32 -2.57 28.11 10.38
CA ALA A 32 -3.57 29.15 10.09
C ALA A 32 -3.08 30.51 10.62
N PRO A 33 -3.56 31.63 10.07
CA PRO A 33 -3.31 32.96 10.64
C PRO A 33 -3.78 33.05 12.10
N VAL A 34 -3.05 33.77 12.93
CA VAL A 34 -3.40 33.97 14.34
C VAL A 34 -4.81 34.56 14.45
N GLY A 35 -5.64 33.92 15.27
CA GLY A 35 -7.04 34.33 15.48
C GLY A 35 -8.03 33.81 14.44
N GLN A 36 -7.60 33.04 13.46
CA GLN A 36 -8.47 32.40 12.49
C GLN A 36 -8.41 30.87 12.66
N THR A 37 -9.43 30.31 13.29
CA THR A 37 -9.51 28.84 13.42
C THR A 37 -10.09 28.25 12.14
N PRO A 38 -9.37 27.34 11.47
CA PRO A 38 -9.90 26.62 10.32
C PRO A 38 -11.13 25.80 10.71
N VAL A 39 -12.13 25.78 9.85
CA VAL A 39 -13.36 25.00 10.04
C VAL A 39 -13.42 23.96 8.92
N VAL A 40 -13.40 22.70 9.30
CA VAL A 40 -13.61 21.57 8.40
C VAL A 40 -15.05 21.06 8.56
N ARG A 41 -15.75 20.89 7.45
CA ARG A 41 -17.06 20.26 7.45
C ARG A 41 -16.88 18.76 7.49
N ILE A 42 -17.51 18.10 8.43
CA ILE A 42 -17.47 16.66 8.59
C ILE A 42 -18.83 16.08 8.20
N THR A 43 -18.83 15.09 7.35
CA THR A 43 -19.99 14.25 7.10
C THR A 43 -19.96 13.08 8.09
N PRO A 44 -20.86 13.03 9.09
CA PRO A 44 -20.86 11.96 10.08
C PRO A 44 -21.41 10.67 9.44
N THR A 45 -20.52 9.84 8.95
CA THR A 45 -20.85 8.55 8.34
C THR A 45 -19.83 7.51 8.77
N ARG A 46 -20.18 6.22 8.64
CA ARG A 46 -19.26 5.10 8.81
C ARG A 46 -18.85 4.46 7.49
N ASP A 47 -19.21 5.10 6.38
CA ASP A 47 -18.86 4.61 5.06
C ASP A 47 -17.33 4.55 4.93
N HIS A 48 -16.85 3.43 4.46
CA HIS A 48 -15.43 3.19 4.23
C HIS A 48 -15.27 2.25 3.04
N ILE A 49 -14.09 2.25 2.48
CA ILE A 49 -13.62 1.31 1.48
C ILE A 49 -12.21 0.87 1.86
N HIS A 50 -11.81 -0.31 1.46
CA HIS A 50 -10.45 -0.76 1.64
C HIS A 50 -9.63 -0.50 0.38
N PHE A 51 -8.32 -0.36 0.55
CA PHE A 51 -7.35 -0.34 -0.52
C PHE A 51 -6.31 -1.41 -0.27
N TYR A 52 -5.99 -2.21 -1.26
CA TYR A 52 -4.76 -2.96 -1.31
C TYR A 52 -3.72 -2.12 -2.02
N GLY A 53 -2.53 -1.98 -1.45
CA GLY A 53 -1.40 -1.27 -2.05
C GLY A 53 -0.14 -2.12 -2.05
N ALA A 54 0.71 -1.91 -3.05
CA ALA A 54 1.99 -2.57 -3.18
C ALA A 54 3.05 -1.59 -3.69
N LEU A 55 3.87 -1.09 -2.78
CA LEU A 55 4.97 -0.17 -3.08
C LEU A 55 6.14 -0.91 -3.70
N ASP A 56 6.55 -0.51 -4.90
CA ASP A 56 7.86 -0.87 -5.45
C ASP A 56 8.97 -0.20 -4.64
N VAL A 57 9.68 -1.01 -3.87
CA VAL A 57 10.70 -0.52 -2.93
C VAL A 57 11.97 0.00 -3.61
N ARG A 58 12.10 -0.16 -4.92
CA ARG A 58 13.23 0.38 -5.70
C ARG A 58 12.89 1.70 -6.38
N HIS A 59 11.65 1.86 -6.82
CA HIS A 59 11.27 2.98 -7.66
C HIS A 59 10.30 3.96 -6.99
N GLY A 60 9.79 3.63 -5.78
CA GLY A 60 8.85 4.48 -5.06
C GLY A 60 7.50 4.63 -5.78
N ARG A 61 7.08 3.64 -6.55
CA ARG A 61 5.79 3.63 -7.22
C ARG A 61 4.86 2.68 -6.50
N ASP A 62 3.69 3.16 -6.17
CA ASP A 62 2.64 2.35 -5.60
C ASP A 62 1.69 1.80 -6.68
N ILE A 63 1.12 0.65 -6.41
CA ILE A 63 0.06 0.02 -7.18
C ILE A 63 -1.08 -0.19 -6.20
N ALA A 64 -2.12 0.61 -6.28
CA ALA A 64 -3.23 0.56 -5.34
C ALA A 64 -4.56 0.32 -6.05
N LEU A 65 -5.40 -0.51 -5.45
CA LEU A 65 -6.75 -0.83 -5.93
C LEU A 65 -7.75 -0.77 -4.77
N PRO A 66 -8.91 -0.11 -4.97
CA PRO A 66 -10.01 -0.15 -4.01
C PRO A 66 -10.67 -1.54 -3.99
N THR A 67 -11.16 -1.94 -2.82
CA THR A 67 -11.89 -3.19 -2.60
C THR A 67 -12.90 -3.04 -1.49
N ASP A 68 -13.99 -3.81 -1.55
CA ASP A 68 -15.05 -3.76 -0.53
C ASP A 68 -14.67 -4.52 0.74
N GLU A 69 -13.72 -5.45 0.68
CA GLU A 69 -13.40 -6.36 1.78
C GLU A 69 -11.90 -6.65 1.88
N GLU A 70 -11.44 -6.97 3.09
CA GLU A 70 -10.12 -7.54 3.36
C GLU A 70 -10.28 -9.06 3.58
N THR A 71 -10.12 -9.84 2.50
CA THR A 71 -10.28 -11.30 2.51
C THR A 71 -9.14 -11.98 1.75
N THR A 72 -8.94 -13.28 1.98
CA THR A 72 -7.97 -14.08 1.21
C THR A 72 -8.27 -14.03 -0.28
N ALA A 73 -9.54 -14.05 -0.68
CA ALA A 73 -9.92 -13.94 -2.09
C ALA A 73 -9.50 -12.59 -2.70
N MET A 74 -9.65 -11.47 -1.96
CA MET A 74 -9.19 -10.16 -2.41
C MET A 74 -7.66 -10.08 -2.45
N THR A 75 -6.97 -10.66 -1.48
CA THR A 75 -5.50 -10.80 -1.53
C THR A 75 -5.07 -11.54 -2.80
N VAL A 76 -5.66 -12.69 -3.09
CA VAL A 76 -5.37 -13.47 -4.31
C VAL A 76 -5.66 -12.66 -5.58
N ASN A 77 -6.80 -11.97 -5.65
CA ASN A 77 -7.15 -11.12 -6.79
C ASN A 77 -6.12 -10.00 -7.00
N PHE A 78 -5.69 -9.35 -5.94
CA PHE A 78 -4.66 -8.31 -6.02
C PHE A 78 -3.32 -8.87 -6.51
N LEU A 79 -2.91 -10.04 -6.00
CA LEU A 79 -1.69 -10.72 -6.47
C LEU A 79 -1.77 -11.11 -7.94
N MET A 80 -2.94 -11.52 -8.43
CA MET A 80 -3.15 -11.78 -9.86
C MET A 80 -2.97 -10.52 -10.69
N VAL A 81 -3.43 -9.35 -10.21
CA VAL A 81 -3.18 -8.06 -10.87
C VAL A 81 -1.69 -7.77 -10.93
N LEU A 82 -0.94 -7.94 -9.83
CA LEU A 82 0.51 -7.76 -9.84
C LEU A 82 1.20 -8.70 -10.83
N LEU A 83 0.78 -9.98 -10.88
CA LEU A 83 1.30 -10.94 -11.85
C LEU A 83 0.99 -10.56 -13.32
N MET A 84 -0.11 -9.87 -13.58
CA MET A 84 -0.45 -9.34 -14.91
C MET A 84 0.36 -8.09 -15.26
N LEU A 85 0.60 -7.21 -14.29
CA LEU A 85 1.40 -5.99 -14.49
C LEU A 85 2.89 -6.31 -14.71
N PHE A 86 3.38 -7.37 -14.09
CA PHE A 86 4.76 -7.84 -14.21
C PHE A 86 4.80 -9.24 -14.85
N PRO A 87 4.50 -9.37 -16.13
CA PRO A 87 4.25 -10.69 -16.76
C PRO A 87 5.48 -11.59 -16.84
N THR A 88 6.68 -11.03 -16.80
CA THR A 88 7.94 -11.78 -17.00
C THR A 88 8.90 -11.70 -15.81
N GLN A 89 8.71 -10.76 -14.91
CA GLN A 89 9.58 -10.57 -13.76
C GLN A 89 9.23 -11.54 -12.64
N ALA A 90 10.23 -11.97 -11.89
CA ALA A 90 10.01 -12.56 -10.58
C ALA A 90 9.60 -11.46 -9.58
N ILE A 91 8.67 -11.77 -8.71
CA ILE A 91 8.13 -10.84 -7.72
C ILE A 91 8.42 -11.38 -6.33
N LEU A 92 9.08 -10.59 -5.50
CA LEU A 92 9.15 -10.79 -4.06
C LEU A 92 8.17 -9.85 -3.40
N LEU A 93 7.22 -10.39 -2.67
CA LEU A 93 6.25 -9.62 -1.92
C LEU A 93 6.55 -9.68 -0.43
N LEU A 94 6.71 -8.52 0.18
CA LEU A 94 6.86 -8.34 1.62
C LEU A 94 5.50 -7.96 2.20
N LEU A 95 5.01 -8.69 3.19
CA LEU A 95 3.68 -8.47 3.76
C LEU A 95 3.65 -8.86 5.25
N ASP A 96 2.65 -8.41 5.96
CA ASP A 96 2.40 -8.76 7.33
C ASP A 96 1.75 -10.16 7.45
N ARG A 97 1.42 -10.56 8.69
CA ARG A 97 0.80 -11.85 9.00
C ARG A 97 -0.70 -11.72 9.27
N ALA A 98 -1.38 -10.82 8.58
CA ALA A 98 -2.83 -10.72 8.69
C ALA A 98 -3.52 -12.02 8.27
N PRO A 99 -4.67 -12.39 8.86
CA PRO A 99 -5.35 -13.66 8.57
C PRO A 99 -5.67 -13.88 7.10
N TRP A 100 -5.97 -12.83 6.37
CA TRP A 100 -6.28 -12.88 4.93
C TRP A 100 -5.05 -13.05 4.03
N HIS A 101 -3.84 -13.02 4.60
CA HIS A 101 -2.60 -13.36 3.90
C HIS A 101 -2.24 -14.85 4.01
N PHE A 102 -3.23 -15.70 4.32
CA PHE A 102 -3.08 -17.15 4.41
C PHE A 102 -4.34 -17.82 3.86
N GLY A 103 -4.20 -19.03 3.37
CA GLY A 103 -5.32 -19.85 2.94
C GLY A 103 -5.03 -20.68 1.69
N PRO A 104 -5.87 -21.70 1.44
CA PRO A 104 -5.65 -22.64 0.36
C PRO A 104 -5.64 -22.00 -1.03
N GLU A 105 -6.42 -20.94 -1.25
CA GLU A 105 -6.45 -20.21 -2.53
C GLU A 105 -5.11 -19.51 -2.79
N LEU A 106 -4.50 -18.94 -1.74
CA LEU A 106 -3.18 -18.32 -1.83
C LEU A 106 -2.09 -19.37 -2.05
N ASP A 107 -2.15 -20.50 -1.33
CA ASP A 107 -1.21 -21.61 -1.48
C ASP A 107 -1.27 -22.19 -2.91
N GLN A 108 -2.47 -22.26 -3.49
CA GLN A 108 -2.65 -22.69 -4.88
C GLN A 108 -2.01 -21.68 -5.84
N LEU A 109 -2.28 -20.37 -5.67
CA LEU A 109 -1.69 -19.32 -6.52
C LEU A 109 -0.15 -19.39 -6.52
N LEU A 110 0.45 -19.58 -5.33
CA LEU A 110 1.90 -19.70 -5.19
C LEU A 110 2.44 -20.97 -5.88
N THR A 111 1.71 -22.08 -5.79
CA THR A 111 2.10 -23.33 -6.45
C THR A 111 2.05 -23.22 -7.98
N GLU A 112 1.10 -22.45 -8.49
CA GLU A 112 0.92 -22.23 -9.94
C GLU A 112 1.85 -21.13 -10.51
N ASN A 113 2.48 -20.33 -9.65
CA ASN A 113 3.30 -19.17 -10.04
C ASN A 113 4.62 -19.14 -9.27
N ASP A 114 5.58 -19.97 -9.69
CA ASP A 114 6.91 -20.10 -9.08
C ASP A 114 7.78 -18.82 -9.13
N ARG A 115 7.36 -17.82 -9.90
CA ARG A 115 7.97 -16.49 -9.97
C ARG A 115 7.45 -15.50 -8.90
N LEU A 116 6.48 -15.91 -8.06
CA LEU A 116 5.94 -15.12 -6.95
C LEU A 116 6.42 -15.72 -5.63
N GLU A 117 7.21 -14.97 -4.87
CA GLU A 117 7.70 -15.36 -3.56
C GLU A 117 7.15 -14.43 -2.49
N LEU A 118 6.73 -14.99 -1.35
CA LEU A 118 6.25 -14.21 -0.20
C LEU A 118 7.26 -14.25 0.93
N VAL A 119 7.49 -13.09 1.55
CA VAL A 119 8.24 -12.95 2.80
C VAL A 119 7.41 -12.16 3.80
N TYR A 120 7.21 -12.74 4.96
CA TYR A 120 6.41 -12.13 6.02
C TYR A 120 7.27 -11.34 6.98
N PHE A 121 6.82 -10.12 7.31
CA PHE A 121 7.41 -9.34 8.39
C PHE A 121 7.30 -10.05 9.75
N PRO A 122 8.18 -9.73 10.72
CA PRO A 122 7.99 -10.17 12.09
C PRO A 122 6.61 -9.73 12.62
N PRO A 123 6.00 -10.51 13.53
CA PRO A 123 4.72 -10.12 14.12
C PRO A 123 4.81 -8.78 14.84
N ALA A 124 3.77 -7.96 14.74
CA ALA A 124 3.63 -6.66 15.41
C ALA A 124 4.77 -5.67 15.15
N CYS A 125 5.25 -5.60 13.92
CA CYS A 125 6.28 -4.67 13.47
C CYS A 125 5.78 -3.87 12.25
N PRO A 126 4.69 -3.07 12.35
CA PRO A 126 4.16 -2.30 11.22
C PRO A 126 5.18 -1.27 10.71
N GLU A 127 6.06 -0.77 11.59
CA GLU A 127 7.14 0.14 11.24
C GLU A 127 8.15 -0.42 10.23
N LEU A 128 8.16 -1.74 10.03
CA LEU A 128 8.98 -2.38 9.00
C LEU A 128 8.30 -2.44 7.64
N ASN A 129 6.99 -2.12 7.56
CA ASN A 129 6.26 -2.14 6.30
C ASN A 129 6.32 -0.77 5.63
N PRO A 130 7.07 -0.61 4.52
CA PRO A 130 7.17 0.67 3.83
C PRO A 130 5.84 1.17 3.28
N GLN A 131 4.87 0.28 3.01
CA GLN A 131 3.55 0.65 2.54
C GLN A 131 2.80 1.54 3.54
N GLU A 132 3.06 1.43 4.83
CA GLU A 132 2.47 2.31 5.85
C GLU A 132 2.82 3.79 5.64
N HIS A 133 4.02 4.09 5.16
CA HIS A 133 4.41 5.47 4.83
C HIS A 133 3.66 6.02 3.61
N VAL A 134 3.34 5.17 2.65
CA VAL A 134 2.49 5.53 1.51
C VAL A 134 1.10 5.91 2.01
N TRP A 135 0.53 5.09 2.92
CA TRP A 135 -0.77 5.35 3.52
C TRP A 135 -0.79 6.65 4.34
N GLU A 136 0.26 6.92 5.12
CA GLU A 136 0.39 8.17 5.87
C GLU A 136 0.40 9.39 4.96
N GLN A 137 1.22 9.38 3.90
CA GLN A 137 1.30 10.47 2.93
C GLN A 137 -0.03 10.66 2.18
N ALA A 138 -0.69 9.59 1.76
CA ALA A 138 -1.98 9.67 1.09
C ALA A 138 -3.09 10.21 2.01
N ARG A 139 -3.11 9.77 3.28
CA ARG A 139 -4.03 10.33 4.28
C ARG A 139 -3.78 11.82 4.53
N GLU A 140 -2.51 12.24 4.60
CA GLU A 140 -2.15 13.63 4.80
C GLU A 140 -2.55 14.50 3.59
N ALA A 141 -2.32 14.00 2.39
CA ALA A 141 -2.59 14.75 1.16
C ALA A 141 -4.09 14.85 0.82
N ILE A 142 -4.84 13.77 1.02
CA ILE A 142 -6.21 13.61 0.51
C ILE A 142 -7.22 13.32 1.62
N GLY A 143 -6.87 12.45 2.60
CA GLY A 143 -7.81 11.91 3.59
C GLY A 143 -8.06 12.83 4.79
N HIS A 144 -7.09 13.69 5.14
CA HIS A 144 -7.20 14.58 6.29
C HIS A 144 -7.85 15.92 5.90
N ASN A 145 -8.69 16.45 6.78
CA ASN A 145 -9.31 17.78 6.65
C ASN A 145 -10.01 18.02 5.28
N HIS A 146 -10.41 16.98 4.57
CA HIS A 146 -11.04 17.11 3.26
C HIS A 146 -12.46 17.68 3.34
N ASP A 147 -12.94 18.29 2.26
CA ASP A 147 -14.31 18.82 2.09
C ASP A 147 -15.08 18.10 0.97
N PHE A 148 -14.79 16.82 0.74
CA PHE A 148 -15.53 16.01 -0.21
C PHE A 148 -16.97 15.82 0.29
N ARG A 149 -17.95 16.02 -0.60
CA ARG A 149 -19.37 15.90 -0.28
C ARG A 149 -19.95 14.54 -0.64
N GLN A 150 -19.24 13.77 -1.40
CA GLN A 150 -19.60 12.43 -1.85
C GLN A 150 -18.38 11.52 -1.70
N PHE A 151 -18.63 10.24 -1.45
CA PHE A 151 -17.54 9.30 -1.19
C PHE A 151 -16.78 8.92 -2.46
N ALA A 152 -17.48 8.70 -3.58
CA ALA A 152 -16.85 8.29 -4.83
C ALA A 152 -15.73 9.26 -5.29
N PRO A 153 -15.91 10.60 -5.32
CA PRO A 153 -14.80 11.51 -5.64
C PRO A 153 -13.62 11.47 -4.67
N LEU A 154 -13.84 11.14 -3.40
CA LEU A 154 -12.75 10.93 -2.45
C LEU A 154 -11.96 9.66 -2.80
N ILE A 155 -12.66 8.57 -3.11
CA ILE A 155 -12.04 7.30 -3.55
C ILE A 155 -11.21 7.53 -4.81
N ASP A 156 -11.78 8.18 -5.83
CA ASP A 156 -11.10 8.46 -7.10
C ASP A 156 -9.85 9.33 -6.89
N ALA A 157 -9.94 10.35 -6.02
CA ALA A 157 -8.80 11.23 -5.71
C ALA A 157 -7.71 10.48 -4.95
N PHE A 158 -8.09 9.61 -4.02
CA PHE A 158 -7.16 8.81 -3.21
C PHE A 158 -6.44 7.77 -4.09
N GLU A 159 -7.17 7.06 -4.94
CA GLU A 159 -6.63 6.08 -5.90
C GLU A 159 -5.66 6.76 -6.89
N THR A 160 -6.08 7.90 -7.45
CA THR A 160 -5.23 8.69 -8.36
C THR A 160 -3.93 9.11 -7.69
N TYR A 161 -4.02 9.64 -6.46
CA TYR A 161 -2.84 10.05 -5.70
C TYR A 161 -1.86 8.89 -5.50
N LEU A 162 -2.36 7.72 -5.10
CA LEU A 162 -1.54 6.53 -4.86
C LEU A 162 -0.83 6.06 -6.13
N ASN A 163 -1.56 5.96 -7.24
CA ASN A 163 -1.03 5.39 -8.48
C ASN A 163 -0.17 6.36 -9.31
N GLU A 164 -0.32 7.68 -9.11
CA GLU A 164 0.39 8.69 -9.90
C GLU A 164 1.54 9.38 -9.14
N THR A 165 1.55 9.32 -7.80
CA THR A 165 2.58 9.99 -7.00
C THR A 165 3.84 9.11 -6.90
N PRO A 166 5.01 9.66 -7.21
CA PRO A 166 6.27 9.00 -6.84
C PRO A 166 6.54 9.25 -5.35
N PHE A 167 6.64 8.17 -4.57
CA PHE A 167 6.93 8.24 -3.14
C PHE A 167 8.43 8.28 -2.89
N ASP A 168 8.85 9.11 -1.94
CA ASP A 168 10.25 9.13 -1.50
C ASP A 168 10.53 7.84 -0.71
N ILE A 169 11.47 7.05 -1.19
CA ILE A 169 11.91 5.80 -0.57
C ILE A 169 13.22 5.97 0.21
N GLY A 170 13.75 7.19 0.34
CA GLY A 170 15.01 7.46 1.06
C GLY A 170 14.97 7.00 2.53
N PHE A 171 13.80 6.98 3.17
CA PHE A 171 13.65 6.40 4.52
C PHE A 171 13.97 4.90 4.56
N MET A 172 13.86 4.20 3.45
CA MET A 172 14.11 2.76 3.36
C MET A 172 15.60 2.40 3.44
N GLU A 173 16.50 3.35 3.19
CA GLU A 173 17.95 3.11 3.33
C GLU A 173 18.32 2.59 4.73
N GLN A 174 17.47 2.90 5.74
CA GLN A 174 17.65 2.41 7.11
C GLN A 174 17.24 0.95 7.32
N TYR A 175 16.36 0.43 6.45
CA TYR A 175 15.68 -0.87 6.61
C TYR A 175 16.03 -1.86 5.49
N VAL A 176 16.46 -1.37 4.35
CA VAL A 176 16.73 -2.19 3.17
C VAL A 176 18.23 -2.37 3.01
N PRO A 177 18.71 -3.62 2.83
CA PRO A 177 20.11 -3.85 2.53
C PRO A 177 20.57 -3.02 1.34
N SER A 178 21.78 -2.44 1.43
CA SER A 178 22.41 -1.61 0.40
C SER A 178 22.39 -2.24 -1.02
N ILE A 179 22.27 -3.53 -1.10
CA ILE A 179 22.16 -4.28 -2.36
C ILE A 179 20.88 -3.93 -3.18
N LEU A 180 19.87 -3.32 -2.58
CA LEU A 180 18.69 -2.83 -3.29
C LEU A 180 18.84 -1.39 -3.77
N CYS A 181 19.81 -0.64 -3.21
CA CYS A 181 20.06 0.76 -3.53
C CYS A 181 21.15 0.93 -4.62
N GLU A 182 21.85 -0.13 -5.01
CA GLU A 182 23.01 -0.09 -5.94
C GLU A 182 22.66 -0.50 -7.40
N VAL A 183 21.38 -0.39 -7.82
CA VAL A 183 21.02 -0.73 -9.21
C VAL A 183 20.41 0.45 -9.94
#